data_4e48295316080b80f1e7e9ae00c98176
#
_entry.id   4e48295316080b80f1e7e9ae00c98176
#
_cell.length_a   1.000
_cell.length_b   1.000
_cell.length_c   1.000
_cell.angle_alpha   90.00
_cell.angle_beta   90.00
_cell.angle_gamma   90.00
#
_symmetry.space_group_name_H-M   'P 1'
#
loop_
_entity.id
_entity.type
_entity.pdbx_description
1 polymer ?
#
loop_
_entity_poly.entity_id
_entity_poly.type
_entity_poly.pdbx_seq_one_letter_code
_entity_poly.pdbx_strand_id
1 'polypeptide(L)'
;LYKHISSLCKKIKLGINQSPIMAQDIKIKYPFAFELANIAKKTIEKDLKIEINEDEVANIALHIGGAVERASYNNKDKVFKTIIVCTSGIGTSMLIKAKLENIFKEKLEILKIIPSYLVEYIKVIDVDFVISTVPIEVGDVPVINISPILSDKEIRLIEKYIETGNIYLDLDIKSLFDSELFFTDLVFKRKEEVIDFMASKLVQKGYIDEDMKKSYFEREKIATTEIGNMVTIPHGAIGKVFDNKIAIGILKKPISWEISDVRLIIMLALDKDKILDYELIFSKIYKRVDSIAKVISICENSSFEKFVNLFN
;
A
#
# COMPACT_ATOMS: atom_id res chain seq x y z
N LEU A 1 -21.27 -7.39 2.04
CA LEU A 1 -21.28 -6.06 2.62
C LEU A 1 -22.72 -5.50 2.75
N TYR A 2 -23.52 -5.43 1.67
CA TYR A 2 -24.88 -4.86 1.72
C TYR A 2 -25.78 -5.50 2.80
N LYS A 3 -25.84 -6.85 2.86
CA LYS A 3 -26.61 -7.57 3.89
C LYS A 3 -26.12 -7.26 5.30
N HIS A 4 -24.81 -7.09 5.47
CA HIS A 4 -24.21 -6.74 6.76
C HIS A 4 -24.60 -5.33 7.18
N ILE A 5 -24.43 -4.32 6.32
CA ILE A 5 -24.83 -2.94 6.59
C ILE A 5 -26.33 -2.84 6.89
N SER A 6 -27.18 -3.53 6.13
CA SER A 6 -28.63 -3.55 6.38
C SER A 6 -28.96 -4.16 7.76
N SER A 7 -28.27 -5.22 8.17
CA SER A 7 -28.42 -5.82 9.49
C SER A 7 -27.92 -4.89 10.60
N LEU A 8 -26.75 -4.27 10.40
CA LEU A 8 -26.16 -3.28 11.30
C LEU A 8 -27.12 -2.12 11.59
N CYS A 9 -27.68 -1.53 10.53
CA CYS A 9 -28.64 -0.43 10.69
C CYS A 9 -29.87 -0.82 11.53
N LYS A 10 -30.36 -2.07 11.37
CA LYS A 10 -31.47 -2.59 12.18
C LYS A 10 -31.06 -2.76 13.65
N LYS A 11 -29.87 -3.28 13.92
CA LYS A 11 -29.35 -3.48 15.28
C LYS A 11 -29.16 -2.16 16.01
N ILE A 12 -28.52 -1.18 15.35
CA ILE A 12 -28.32 0.15 15.91
C ILE A 12 -29.66 0.81 16.27
N LYS A 13 -30.65 0.73 15.37
CA LYS A 13 -32.00 1.27 15.63
C LYS A 13 -32.72 0.57 16.80
N LEU A 14 -32.38 -0.68 17.08
CA LEU A 14 -32.93 -1.47 18.19
C LEU A 14 -32.09 -1.37 19.49
N GLY A 15 -31.01 -0.57 19.47
CA GLY A 15 -30.11 -0.44 20.61
C GLY A 15 -29.33 -1.72 20.98
N ILE A 16 -29.20 -2.66 20.02
CA ILE A 16 -28.49 -3.92 20.24
C ILE A 16 -27.01 -3.71 19.98
N ASN A 17 -26.21 -3.58 21.05
CA ASN A 17 -24.75 -3.60 20.96
C ASN A 17 -24.26 -5.03 20.92
N GLN A 18 -23.56 -5.43 19.87
CA GLN A 18 -22.87 -6.72 19.83
C GLN A 18 -21.43 -6.58 20.31
N SER A 19 -21.04 -7.50 21.14
CA SER A 19 -19.70 -7.69 21.71
C SER A 19 -18.67 -8.27 20.75
N PRO A 20 -17.41 -8.36 21.20
CA PRO A 20 -16.30 -7.62 20.61
C PRO A 20 -15.60 -8.49 19.60
N ILE A 21 -15.54 -8.02 18.39
CA ILE A 21 -14.40 -8.36 17.54
C ILE A 21 -13.30 -7.43 18.04
N MET A 22 -12.11 -7.98 18.31
CA MET A 22 -10.97 -7.18 18.74
C MET A 22 -10.55 -6.26 17.59
N ALA A 23 -11.07 -5.03 17.57
CA ALA A 23 -10.81 -4.03 16.52
C ALA A 23 -9.29 -3.82 16.30
N GLN A 24 -8.50 -3.92 17.37
CA GLN A 24 -7.05 -3.84 17.32
C GLN A 24 -6.41 -4.94 16.47
N ASP A 25 -6.87 -6.19 16.60
CA ASP A 25 -6.30 -7.30 15.80
C ASP A 25 -6.60 -7.13 14.31
N ILE A 26 -7.77 -6.57 13.99
CA ILE A 26 -8.18 -6.31 12.62
C ILE A 26 -7.39 -5.13 12.04
N LYS A 27 -7.16 -4.07 12.82
CA LYS A 27 -6.27 -2.97 12.42
C LYS A 27 -4.87 -3.48 12.06
N ILE A 28 -4.33 -4.41 12.85
CA ILE A 28 -3.00 -4.96 12.63
C ILE A 28 -2.96 -5.91 11.43
N LYS A 29 -3.98 -6.78 11.29
CA LYS A 29 -4.02 -7.80 10.23
C LYS A 29 -4.44 -7.27 8.86
N TYR A 30 -5.39 -6.33 8.85
CA TYR A 30 -6.02 -5.78 7.64
C TYR A 30 -6.05 -4.24 7.69
N PRO A 31 -4.88 -3.58 7.83
CA PRO A 31 -4.81 -2.14 8.06
C PRO A 31 -5.45 -1.34 6.93
N PHE A 32 -5.20 -1.72 5.68
CA PHE A 32 -5.77 -1.06 4.51
C PHE A 32 -7.30 -1.23 4.45
N ALA A 33 -7.82 -2.43 4.71
CA ALA A 33 -9.25 -2.68 4.76
C ALA A 33 -9.92 -1.90 5.91
N PHE A 34 -9.23 -1.73 7.04
CA PHE A 34 -9.70 -0.92 8.16
C PHE A 34 -9.78 0.56 7.81
N GLU A 35 -8.79 1.08 7.05
CA GLU A 35 -8.81 2.45 6.53
C GLU A 35 -10.01 2.69 5.58
N LEU A 36 -10.24 1.77 4.64
CA LEU A 36 -11.40 1.84 3.75
C LEU A 36 -12.73 1.78 4.53
N ALA A 37 -12.78 0.98 5.59
CA ALA A 37 -13.95 0.89 6.48
C ALA A 37 -14.22 2.20 7.22
N ASN A 38 -13.18 2.91 7.67
CA ASN A 38 -13.31 4.23 8.28
C ASN A 38 -13.86 5.28 7.31
N ILE A 39 -13.44 5.25 6.05
CA ILE A 39 -14.00 6.12 5.01
C ILE A 39 -15.48 5.78 4.77
N ALA A 40 -15.81 4.49 4.67
CA ALA A 40 -17.18 4.01 4.49
C ALA A 40 -18.08 4.40 5.68
N LYS A 41 -17.57 4.29 6.93
CA LYS A 41 -18.27 4.70 8.15
C LYS A 41 -18.89 6.09 7.99
N LYS A 42 -18.08 7.10 7.63
CA LYS A 42 -18.57 8.50 7.54
C LYS A 42 -19.67 8.67 6.51
N THR A 43 -19.56 8.01 5.36
CA THR A 43 -20.62 8.04 4.35
C THR A 43 -21.91 7.44 4.91
N ILE A 44 -21.79 6.27 5.57
CA ILE A 44 -22.92 5.55 6.15
C ILE A 44 -23.59 6.38 7.27
N GLU A 45 -22.78 6.93 8.19
CA GLU A 45 -23.28 7.78 9.30
C GLU A 45 -24.02 9.00 8.80
N LYS A 46 -23.48 9.68 7.77
CA LYS A 46 -24.09 10.86 7.15
C LYS A 46 -25.43 10.51 6.48
N ASP A 47 -25.46 9.43 5.70
CA ASP A 47 -26.62 9.10 4.87
C ASP A 47 -27.75 8.46 5.70
N LEU A 48 -27.39 7.65 6.69
CA LEU A 48 -28.36 6.89 7.49
C LEU A 48 -28.66 7.52 8.86
N LYS A 49 -27.94 8.60 9.23
CA LYS A 49 -28.06 9.31 10.53
C LYS A 49 -27.95 8.35 11.73
N ILE A 50 -26.96 7.48 11.68
CA ILE A 50 -26.59 6.52 12.74
C ILE A 50 -25.15 6.76 13.16
N GLU A 51 -24.79 6.32 14.35
CA GLU A 51 -23.42 6.33 14.85
C GLU A 51 -22.85 4.89 14.81
N ILE A 52 -21.66 4.72 14.22
CA ILE A 52 -21.00 3.43 14.05
C ILE A 52 -19.77 3.40 14.97
N ASN A 53 -19.73 2.46 15.91
CA ASN A 53 -18.60 2.27 16.79
C ASN A 53 -17.42 1.58 16.10
N GLU A 54 -16.28 1.50 16.79
CA GLU A 54 -15.03 0.96 16.23
C GLU A 54 -15.11 -0.55 15.92
N ASP A 55 -15.87 -1.31 16.70
CA ASP A 55 -16.07 -2.75 16.47
C ASP A 55 -16.86 -3.00 15.19
N GLU A 56 -17.83 -2.14 14.88
CA GLU A 56 -18.57 -2.25 13.62
C GLU A 56 -17.74 -1.78 12.42
N VAL A 57 -16.82 -0.83 12.60
CA VAL A 57 -15.81 -0.51 11.59
C VAL A 57 -14.94 -1.73 11.32
N ALA A 58 -14.51 -2.43 12.35
CA ALA A 58 -13.74 -3.67 12.22
C ALA A 58 -14.53 -4.76 11.46
N ASN A 59 -15.83 -4.88 11.70
CA ASN A 59 -16.70 -5.78 10.95
C ASN A 59 -16.78 -5.40 9.47
N ILE A 60 -16.92 -4.11 9.15
CA ILE A 60 -16.88 -3.63 7.76
C ILE A 60 -15.52 -3.94 7.12
N ALA A 61 -14.42 -3.72 7.85
CA ALA A 61 -13.07 -4.02 7.40
C ALA A 61 -12.88 -5.51 7.09
N LEU A 62 -13.42 -6.43 7.89
CA LEU A 62 -13.40 -7.87 7.59
C LEU A 62 -14.13 -8.21 6.29
N HIS A 63 -15.26 -7.56 6.02
CA HIS A 63 -15.95 -7.74 4.75
C HIS A 63 -15.16 -7.23 3.54
N ILE A 64 -14.47 -6.10 3.69
CA ILE A 64 -13.60 -5.54 2.66
C ILE A 64 -12.38 -6.44 2.46
N GLY A 65 -11.68 -6.80 3.54
CA GLY A 65 -10.53 -7.71 3.51
C GLY A 65 -10.87 -9.05 2.87
N GLY A 66 -12.01 -9.66 3.27
CA GLY A 66 -12.48 -10.89 2.66
C GLY A 66 -12.89 -10.74 1.18
N ALA A 67 -13.21 -9.54 0.70
CA ALA A 67 -13.44 -9.30 -0.73
C ALA A 67 -12.10 -9.19 -1.49
N VAL A 68 -11.12 -8.51 -0.92
CA VAL A 68 -9.74 -8.43 -1.44
C VAL A 68 -9.12 -9.82 -1.54
N GLU A 69 -9.21 -10.62 -0.47
CA GLU A 69 -8.73 -12.01 -0.44
C GLU A 69 -9.40 -12.87 -1.54
N ARG A 70 -10.72 -12.75 -1.72
CA ARG A 70 -11.42 -13.49 -2.79
C ARG A 70 -11.03 -13.04 -4.18
N ALA A 71 -10.78 -11.74 -4.39
CA ALA A 71 -10.29 -11.23 -5.66
C ALA A 71 -8.91 -11.83 -6.00
N SER A 72 -8.04 -11.93 -5.00
CA SER A 72 -6.73 -12.60 -5.13
C SER A 72 -6.88 -14.13 -5.36
N TYR A 73 -7.91 -14.75 -4.76
CA TYR A 73 -8.15 -16.19 -4.90
C TYR A 73 -8.66 -16.61 -6.29
N ASN A 74 -9.38 -15.74 -6.98
CA ASN A 74 -9.88 -16.00 -8.33
C ASN A 74 -8.78 -16.19 -9.38
N ASN A 75 -7.54 -15.84 -9.05
CA ASN A 75 -6.38 -16.05 -9.91
C ASN A 75 -5.72 -17.43 -9.75
N LYS A 76 -6.13 -18.26 -8.78
CA LYS A 76 -5.47 -19.56 -8.53
C LYS A 76 -5.64 -20.56 -9.67
N ASP A 77 -6.78 -20.54 -10.35
CA ASP A 77 -7.08 -21.43 -11.46
C ASP A 77 -6.86 -20.77 -12.84
N LYS A 78 -6.43 -19.50 -12.86
CA LYS A 78 -6.17 -18.78 -14.11
C LYS A 78 -4.82 -19.17 -14.67
N VAL A 79 -4.79 -19.56 -15.95
CA VAL A 79 -3.56 -19.66 -16.74
C VAL A 79 -3.25 -18.29 -17.31
N PHE A 80 -2.15 -17.70 -16.88
CA PHE A 80 -1.70 -16.40 -17.36
C PHE A 80 -1.01 -16.54 -18.71
N LYS A 81 -1.41 -15.72 -19.68
CA LYS A 81 -0.80 -15.67 -21.02
C LYS A 81 0.25 -14.57 -21.07
N THR A 82 1.43 -14.90 -21.56
CA THR A 82 2.54 -13.94 -21.69
C THR A 82 3.29 -14.09 -23.00
N ILE A 83 4.06 -13.06 -23.34
CA ILE A 83 5.03 -13.03 -24.41
C ILE A 83 6.38 -12.66 -23.83
N ILE A 84 7.44 -13.28 -24.33
CA ILE A 84 8.81 -12.90 -24.01
C ILE A 84 9.34 -11.98 -25.10
N VAL A 85 9.79 -10.78 -24.71
CA VAL A 85 10.48 -9.83 -25.57
C VAL A 85 11.98 -9.83 -25.24
N CYS A 86 12.82 -10.12 -26.24
CA CYS A 86 14.25 -10.26 -26.02
C CYS A 86 15.05 -9.69 -27.20
N THR A 87 16.18 -9.02 -26.89
CA THR A 87 17.16 -8.56 -27.89
C THR A 87 18.38 -9.48 -27.98
N SER A 88 18.60 -10.34 -26.98
CA SER A 88 19.84 -11.09 -26.79
C SER A 88 19.96 -12.36 -27.64
N GLY A 89 19.06 -12.57 -28.64
CA GLY A 89 19.09 -13.72 -29.53
C GLY A 89 18.30 -14.93 -29.01
N ILE A 90 18.20 -15.95 -29.90
CA ILE A 90 17.33 -17.13 -29.74
C ILE A 90 17.74 -17.95 -28.50
N GLY A 91 19.03 -18.10 -28.24
CA GLY A 91 19.51 -18.95 -27.12
C GLY A 91 19.06 -18.45 -25.75
N THR A 92 19.21 -17.16 -25.47
CA THR A 92 18.81 -16.55 -24.19
C THR A 92 17.30 -16.63 -23.99
N SER A 93 16.53 -16.28 -25.01
CA SER A 93 15.06 -16.30 -24.91
C SER A 93 14.50 -17.72 -24.73
N MET A 94 15.11 -18.72 -25.38
CA MET A 94 14.74 -20.13 -25.19
C MET A 94 15.09 -20.64 -23.79
N LEU A 95 16.22 -20.20 -23.22
CA LEU A 95 16.59 -20.54 -21.84
C LEU A 95 15.60 -19.93 -20.83
N ILE A 96 15.25 -18.65 -21.02
CA ILE A 96 14.24 -17.97 -20.19
C ILE A 96 12.91 -18.73 -20.28
N LYS A 97 12.44 -19.03 -21.49
CA LYS A 97 11.21 -19.78 -21.73
C LYS A 97 11.22 -21.11 -20.98
N ALA A 98 12.23 -21.94 -21.22
CA ALA A 98 12.33 -23.27 -20.58
C ALA A 98 12.35 -23.18 -19.04
N LYS A 99 13.04 -22.17 -18.48
CA LYS A 99 13.11 -21.99 -17.04
C LYS A 99 11.73 -21.57 -16.46
N LEU A 100 11.04 -20.65 -17.13
CA LEU A 100 9.71 -20.18 -16.68
C LEU A 100 8.64 -21.29 -16.82
N GLU A 101 8.63 -22.03 -17.93
CA GLU A 101 7.72 -23.17 -18.14
C GLU A 101 7.94 -24.28 -17.09
N ASN A 102 9.20 -24.53 -16.71
CA ASN A 102 9.50 -25.51 -15.67
C ASN A 102 9.04 -25.06 -14.27
N ILE A 103 9.19 -23.77 -13.95
CA ILE A 103 8.81 -23.22 -12.64
C ILE A 103 7.30 -23.09 -12.51
N PHE A 104 6.64 -22.47 -13.49
CA PHE A 104 5.24 -22.07 -13.39
C PHE A 104 4.25 -23.09 -13.98
N LYS A 105 4.76 -24.06 -14.75
CA LYS A 105 3.97 -25.17 -15.32
C LYS A 105 2.63 -24.72 -15.92
N GLU A 106 1.53 -25.24 -15.38
CA GLU A 106 0.16 -24.97 -15.88
C GLU A 106 -0.36 -23.56 -15.56
N LYS A 107 0.36 -22.76 -14.77
CA LYS A 107 -0.05 -21.40 -14.39
C LYS A 107 0.36 -20.32 -15.39
N LEU A 108 1.30 -20.62 -16.29
CA LEU A 108 1.86 -19.66 -17.24
C LEU A 108 1.93 -20.27 -18.64
N GLU A 109 1.27 -19.64 -19.60
CA GLU A 109 1.35 -19.96 -21.03
C GLU A 109 2.19 -18.91 -21.76
N ILE A 110 3.34 -19.31 -22.30
CA ILE A 110 4.20 -18.44 -23.10
C ILE A 110 3.82 -18.57 -24.56
N LEU A 111 3.02 -17.63 -25.07
CA LEU A 111 2.45 -17.68 -26.42
C LEU A 111 3.52 -17.55 -27.51
N LYS A 112 4.45 -16.59 -27.36
CA LYS A 112 5.48 -16.29 -28.36
C LYS A 112 6.73 -15.71 -27.71
N ILE A 113 7.85 -15.81 -28.44
CA ILE A 113 9.06 -15.02 -28.21
C ILE A 113 9.15 -14.02 -29.34
N ILE A 114 9.30 -12.75 -29.06
CA ILE A 114 9.27 -11.65 -30.00
C ILE A 114 10.54 -10.80 -29.85
N PRO A 115 11.23 -10.45 -30.92
CA PRO A 115 12.29 -9.45 -30.90
C PRO A 115 11.75 -8.07 -30.49
N SER A 116 12.55 -7.26 -29.78
CA SER A 116 12.11 -5.94 -29.28
C SER A 116 11.64 -4.96 -30.37
N TYR A 117 12.14 -5.07 -31.59
CA TYR A 117 11.71 -4.22 -32.70
C TYR A 117 10.31 -4.56 -33.24
N LEU A 118 9.68 -5.65 -32.75
CA LEU A 118 8.32 -6.06 -33.15
C LEU A 118 7.30 -5.78 -32.02
N VAL A 119 7.65 -4.97 -31.01
CA VAL A 119 6.81 -4.66 -29.84
C VAL A 119 5.43 -4.08 -30.22
N GLU A 120 5.35 -3.30 -31.31
CA GLU A 120 4.07 -2.72 -31.77
C GLU A 120 3.02 -3.78 -32.14
N TYR A 121 3.46 -4.97 -32.55
CA TYR A 121 2.55 -6.08 -32.88
C TYR A 121 1.95 -6.77 -31.65
N ILE A 122 2.45 -6.50 -30.43
CA ILE A 122 1.92 -7.09 -29.19
C ILE A 122 0.51 -6.57 -28.91
N LYS A 123 0.19 -5.34 -29.28
CA LYS A 123 -1.14 -4.71 -29.07
C LYS A 123 -2.31 -5.50 -29.65
N VAL A 124 -2.05 -6.43 -30.56
CA VAL A 124 -3.07 -7.27 -31.23
C VAL A 124 -3.18 -8.65 -30.58
N ILE A 125 -2.30 -8.98 -29.63
CA ILE A 125 -2.24 -10.30 -29.00
C ILE A 125 -2.85 -10.20 -27.60
N ASP A 126 -3.82 -11.06 -27.33
CA ASP A 126 -4.45 -11.16 -26.01
C ASP A 126 -3.49 -11.79 -24.99
N VAL A 127 -2.83 -10.94 -24.20
CA VAL A 127 -1.88 -11.34 -23.14
C VAL A 127 -2.19 -10.62 -21.84
N ASP A 128 -1.96 -11.29 -20.72
CA ASP A 128 -2.15 -10.71 -19.38
C ASP A 128 -0.98 -9.79 -19.01
N PHE A 129 0.23 -10.11 -19.47
CA PHE A 129 1.44 -9.30 -19.23
C PHE A 129 2.53 -9.68 -20.22
N VAL A 130 3.59 -8.87 -20.28
CA VAL A 130 4.77 -9.11 -21.11
C VAL A 130 6.00 -9.27 -20.23
N ILE A 131 6.85 -10.24 -20.54
CA ILE A 131 8.17 -10.40 -19.92
C ILE A 131 9.20 -9.86 -20.91
N SER A 132 10.03 -8.89 -20.48
CA SER A 132 10.99 -8.25 -21.37
C SER A 132 12.40 -8.19 -20.78
N THR A 133 13.41 -8.45 -21.60
CA THR A 133 14.83 -8.25 -21.22
C THR A 133 15.33 -6.84 -21.52
N VAL A 134 14.48 -5.96 -22.01
CA VAL A 134 14.76 -4.54 -22.30
C VAL A 134 13.60 -3.67 -21.84
N PRO A 135 13.85 -2.42 -21.44
CA PRO A 135 12.79 -1.48 -21.10
C PRO A 135 11.91 -1.23 -22.34
N ILE A 136 10.63 -1.55 -22.25
CA ILE A 136 9.60 -1.32 -23.27
C ILE A 136 8.28 -0.92 -22.60
N GLU A 137 7.43 -0.25 -23.36
CA GLU A 137 6.04 0.03 -23.00
C GLU A 137 5.10 -0.56 -24.04
N VAL A 138 4.03 -1.21 -23.63
CA VAL A 138 3.08 -1.91 -24.49
C VAL A 138 1.65 -1.46 -24.16
N GLY A 139 1.33 -0.20 -24.43
CA GLY A 139 0.00 0.36 -24.09
C GLY A 139 -0.32 0.14 -22.61
N ASP A 140 -1.52 -0.40 -22.34
CA ASP A 140 -1.98 -0.70 -20.96
C ASP A 140 -1.56 -2.09 -20.47
N VAL A 141 -0.79 -2.86 -21.27
CA VAL A 141 -0.36 -4.21 -20.88
C VAL A 141 0.83 -4.11 -19.93
N PRO A 142 0.74 -4.72 -18.75
CA PRO A 142 1.84 -4.73 -17.79
C PRO A 142 3.11 -5.37 -18.33
N VAL A 143 4.27 -4.76 -18.09
CA VAL A 143 5.58 -5.28 -18.53
C VAL A 143 6.46 -5.60 -17.32
N ILE A 144 6.88 -6.86 -17.21
CA ILE A 144 7.87 -7.31 -16.21
C ILE A 144 9.25 -7.32 -16.87
N ASN A 145 10.11 -6.39 -16.44
CA ASN A 145 11.48 -6.34 -16.91
C ASN A 145 12.34 -7.34 -16.13
N ILE A 146 13.08 -8.16 -16.88
CA ILE A 146 13.98 -9.18 -16.33
C ILE A 146 15.37 -9.06 -16.93
N SER A 147 16.37 -9.58 -16.25
CA SER A 147 17.72 -9.75 -16.83
C SER A 147 17.77 -10.96 -17.78
N PRO A 148 18.71 -10.99 -18.71
CA PRO A 148 18.92 -12.15 -19.59
C PRO A 148 19.20 -13.45 -18.83
N ILE A 149 19.71 -13.35 -17.61
CA ILE A 149 19.90 -14.46 -16.67
C ILE A 149 18.90 -14.23 -15.52
N LEU A 150 17.80 -14.98 -15.53
CA LEU A 150 16.76 -14.89 -14.51
C LEU A 150 17.31 -15.11 -13.10
N SER A 151 17.17 -14.09 -12.26
CA SER A 151 17.47 -14.15 -10.82
C SER A 151 16.27 -14.67 -10.02
N ASP A 152 16.52 -15.14 -8.80
CA ASP A 152 15.44 -15.56 -7.89
C ASP A 152 14.48 -14.40 -7.54
N LYS A 153 14.98 -13.16 -7.55
CA LYS A 153 14.15 -11.96 -7.34
C LYS A 153 13.14 -11.78 -8.48
N GLU A 154 13.57 -11.93 -9.72
CA GLU A 154 12.69 -11.79 -10.90
C GLU A 154 11.70 -12.94 -11.00
N ILE A 155 12.10 -14.15 -10.62
CA ILE A 155 11.20 -15.30 -10.51
C ILE A 155 10.08 -15.01 -9.50
N ARG A 156 10.42 -14.53 -8.29
CA ARG A 156 9.42 -14.15 -7.28
C ARG A 156 8.51 -13.02 -7.74
N LEU A 157 9.01 -12.10 -8.55
CA LEU A 157 8.19 -11.02 -9.12
C LEU A 157 7.12 -11.56 -10.07
N ILE A 158 7.50 -12.49 -10.96
CA ILE A 158 6.58 -13.15 -11.87
C ILE A 158 5.59 -14.04 -11.10
N GLU A 159 6.06 -14.78 -10.09
CA GLU A 159 5.21 -15.60 -9.22
C GLU A 159 4.13 -14.76 -8.55
N LYS A 160 4.52 -13.64 -7.97
CA LYS A 160 3.62 -12.72 -7.31
C LYS A 160 2.60 -12.12 -8.29
N TYR A 161 3.02 -11.80 -9.51
CA TYR A 161 2.08 -11.37 -10.56
C TYR A 161 1.04 -12.45 -10.89
N ILE A 162 1.48 -13.69 -11.06
CA ILE A 162 0.61 -14.84 -11.32
C ILE A 162 -0.39 -15.06 -10.15
N GLU A 163 0.06 -14.84 -8.91
CA GLU A 163 -0.81 -15.01 -7.72
C GLU A 163 -1.83 -13.88 -7.57
N THR A 164 -1.44 -12.65 -7.85
CA THR A 164 -2.22 -11.45 -7.48
C THR A 164 -2.84 -10.72 -8.68
N GLY A 165 -2.35 -10.97 -9.90
CA GLY A 165 -2.72 -10.23 -11.11
C GLY A 165 -2.10 -8.83 -11.18
N ASN A 166 -1.18 -8.49 -10.28
CA ASN A 166 -0.55 -7.16 -10.21
C ASN A 166 0.97 -7.27 -10.21
N ILE A 167 1.65 -6.36 -10.93
CA ILE A 167 3.10 -6.22 -10.82
C ILE A 167 3.41 -5.54 -9.49
N TYR A 168 3.60 -6.34 -8.46
CA TYR A 168 4.22 -5.83 -7.25
C TYR A 168 5.74 -5.82 -7.51
N LEU A 169 6.29 -4.66 -7.82
CA LEU A 169 7.70 -4.45 -7.59
C LEU A 169 7.97 -4.86 -6.14
N ASP A 170 9.03 -5.62 -5.93
CA ASP A 170 9.54 -5.89 -4.58
C ASP A 170 9.95 -4.52 -4.01
N LEU A 171 8.94 -3.81 -3.47
CA LEU A 171 9.10 -2.45 -3.00
C LEU A 171 10.03 -2.52 -1.80
N ASP A 172 11.29 -2.19 -2.03
CA ASP A 172 12.18 -1.92 -0.93
C ASP A 172 11.68 -0.65 -0.23
N ILE A 173 10.86 -0.85 0.81
CA ILE A 173 10.31 0.27 1.60
C ILE A 173 11.41 1.23 2.07
N LYS A 174 12.65 0.78 2.17
CA LYS A 174 13.78 1.63 2.57
C LYS A 174 14.09 2.70 1.52
N SER A 175 13.86 2.43 0.25
CA SER A 175 14.04 3.42 -0.83
C SER A 175 13.06 4.59 -0.74
N LEU A 176 11.96 4.40 0.01
CA LEU A 176 10.98 5.46 0.27
C LEU A 176 11.41 6.42 1.38
N PHE A 177 12.37 6.03 2.23
CA PHE A 177 12.87 6.91 3.29
C PHE A 177 13.99 7.81 2.77
N ASP A 178 13.99 9.06 3.23
CA ASP A 178 14.99 10.07 2.92
C ASP A 178 15.45 10.70 4.24
N SER A 179 16.78 10.80 4.45
CA SER A 179 17.35 11.39 5.66
C SER A 179 16.93 12.84 5.86
N GLU A 180 16.67 13.58 4.78
CA GLU A 180 16.19 14.95 4.83
C GLU A 180 14.71 15.08 5.18
N LEU A 181 13.97 13.96 5.21
CA LEU A 181 12.58 13.85 5.65
C LEU A 181 12.45 13.15 7.01
N PHE A 182 13.54 13.03 7.75
CA PHE A 182 13.59 12.46 9.09
C PHE A 182 13.78 13.56 10.14
N PHE A 183 12.70 13.89 10.85
CA PHE A 183 12.66 15.01 11.79
C PHE A 183 12.54 14.49 13.22
N THR A 184 13.45 14.89 14.10
CA THR A 184 13.45 14.57 15.52
C THR A 184 13.24 15.80 16.38
N ASP A 185 12.88 15.59 17.64
CA ASP A 185 12.71 16.65 18.64
C ASP A 185 11.74 17.77 18.23
N LEU A 186 10.74 17.42 17.40
CA LEU A 186 9.73 18.36 16.97
C LEU A 186 8.91 18.87 18.17
N VAL A 187 8.66 20.18 18.20
CA VAL A 187 7.88 20.85 19.26
C VAL A 187 6.69 21.55 18.62
N PHE A 188 5.52 20.92 18.71
CA PHE A 188 4.25 21.46 18.25
C PHE A 188 3.20 21.25 19.33
N LYS A 189 2.08 21.97 19.24
CA LYS A 189 0.95 21.85 20.18
C LYS A 189 -0.29 21.24 19.54
N ARG A 190 -0.39 21.30 18.20
CA ARG A 190 -1.57 20.86 17.46
C ARG A 190 -1.19 19.99 16.28
N LYS A 191 -2.02 19.02 15.96
CA LYS A 191 -1.83 18.11 14.82
C LYS A 191 -1.70 18.83 13.49
N GLU A 192 -2.47 19.92 13.31
CA GLU A 192 -2.43 20.71 12.05
C GLU A 192 -1.06 21.34 11.83
N GLU A 193 -0.38 21.77 12.88
CA GLU A 193 0.98 22.34 12.79
C GLU A 193 2.00 21.29 12.35
N VAL A 194 1.86 20.05 12.84
CA VAL A 194 2.71 18.92 12.46
C VAL A 194 2.49 18.55 11.00
N ILE A 195 1.21 18.40 10.60
CA ILE A 195 0.85 18.05 9.21
C ILE A 195 1.35 19.14 8.27
N ASP A 196 1.12 20.43 8.59
CA ASP A 196 1.58 21.54 7.75
C ASP A 196 3.09 21.54 7.59
N PHE A 197 3.83 21.39 8.70
CA PHE A 197 5.29 21.36 8.67
C PHE A 197 5.82 20.25 7.78
N MET A 198 5.37 19.01 7.99
CA MET A 198 5.87 17.85 7.27
C MET A 198 5.48 17.90 5.78
N ALA A 199 4.22 18.23 5.48
CA ALA A 199 3.75 18.36 4.10
C ALA A 199 4.44 19.53 3.37
N SER A 200 4.71 20.65 4.04
CA SER A 200 5.50 21.76 3.48
C SER A 200 6.92 21.33 3.12
N LYS A 201 7.55 20.45 3.91
CA LYS A 201 8.86 19.89 3.59
C LYS A 201 8.83 19.01 2.35
N LEU A 202 7.78 18.20 2.18
CA LEU A 202 7.57 17.39 0.97
C LEU A 202 7.40 18.28 -0.28
N VAL A 203 6.61 19.38 -0.18
CA VAL A 203 6.46 20.37 -1.27
C VAL A 203 7.77 21.05 -1.59
N GLN A 204 8.49 21.54 -0.56
CA GLN A 204 9.77 22.22 -0.69
C GLN A 204 10.82 21.37 -1.43
N LYS A 205 10.79 20.06 -1.21
CA LYS A 205 11.64 19.07 -1.89
C LYS A 205 11.15 18.68 -3.28
N GLY A 206 9.98 19.13 -3.69
CA GLY A 206 9.39 18.79 -4.98
C GLY A 206 8.86 17.35 -5.06
N TYR A 207 8.58 16.71 -3.94
CA TYR A 207 8.02 15.35 -3.92
C TYR A 207 6.50 15.33 -4.12
N ILE A 208 5.81 16.41 -3.71
CA ILE A 208 4.35 16.56 -3.86
C ILE A 208 4.00 17.98 -4.30
N ASP A 209 2.79 18.17 -4.83
CA ASP A 209 2.23 19.49 -5.12
C ASP A 209 1.41 20.05 -3.92
N GLU A 210 1.00 21.32 -4.04
CA GLU A 210 0.17 22.00 -3.03
C GLU A 210 -1.21 21.37 -2.87
N ASP A 211 -1.75 20.74 -3.88
CA ASP A 211 -3.06 20.09 -3.79
C ASP A 211 -2.95 18.79 -2.99
N MET A 212 -1.85 18.04 -3.14
CA MET A 212 -1.55 16.91 -2.26
C MET A 212 -1.38 17.38 -0.81
N LYS A 213 -0.67 18.50 -0.57
CA LYS A 213 -0.55 19.09 0.78
C LYS A 213 -1.93 19.39 1.39
N LYS A 214 -2.83 20.02 0.65
CA LYS A 214 -4.20 20.29 1.13
C LYS A 214 -4.96 19.00 1.43
N SER A 215 -4.75 17.96 0.62
CA SER A 215 -5.48 16.72 0.76
C SER A 215 -5.15 15.95 2.05
N TYR A 216 -3.98 16.16 2.68
CA TYR A 216 -3.69 15.60 4.01
C TYR A 216 -4.68 16.11 5.05
N PHE A 217 -4.98 17.42 5.05
CA PHE A 217 -5.93 18.01 5.97
C PHE A 217 -7.37 17.56 5.71
N GLU A 218 -7.74 17.44 4.43
CA GLU A 218 -9.06 16.94 4.05
C GLU A 218 -9.22 15.48 4.46
N ARG A 219 -8.19 14.66 4.25
CA ARG A 219 -8.19 13.25 4.66
C ARG A 219 -8.26 13.09 6.18
N GLU A 220 -7.52 13.89 6.93
CA GLU A 220 -7.54 13.87 8.40
C GLU A 220 -8.92 14.28 8.96
N LYS A 221 -9.63 15.24 8.31
CA LYS A 221 -11.00 15.61 8.67
C LYS A 221 -12.03 14.50 8.40
N ILE A 222 -11.77 13.64 7.41
CA ILE A 222 -12.64 12.52 7.09
C ILE A 222 -12.59 11.46 8.18
N ALA A 223 -11.45 11.07 8.64
CA ALA A 223 -11.20 10.18 9.76
C ALA A 223 -9.79 10.41 10.24
N THR A 224 -9.56 10.33 11.55
CA THR A 224 -8.20 10.45 12.08
C THR A 224 -7.29 9.36 11.49
N THR A 225 -6.05 9.74 11.19
CA THR A 225 -5.03 8.79 10.71
C THR A 225 -4.24 8.14 11.84
N GLU A 226 -4.70 8.26 13.08
CA GLU A 226 -4.15 7.54 14.22
C GLU A 226 -4.35 6.03 14.08
N ILE A 227 -3.30 5.29 14.38
CA ILE A 227 -3.32 3.82 14.35
C ILE A 227 -3.18 3.19 15.74
N GLY A 228 -3.18 4.02 16.80
CA GLY A 228 -2.89 3.61 18.16
C GLY A 228 -1.39 3.64 18.48
N ASN A 229 -1.01 3.15 19.66
CA ASN A 229 0.38 3.04 20.11
C ASN A 229 1.20 4.34 19.99
N MET A 230 0.57 5.51 20.09
CA MET A 230 1.18 6.84 19.94
C MET A 230 1.65 7.14 18.52
N VAL A 231 1.04 6.52 17.49
CA VAL A 231 1.43 6.65 16.08
C VAL A 231 0.28 7.17 15.25
N THR A 232 0.60 8.02 14.26
CA THR A 232 -0.31 8.41 13.19
C THR A 232 0.37 8.25 11.83
N ILE A 233 -0.43 7.93 10.79
CA ILE A 233 0.05 7.75 9.42
C ILE A 233 -0.71 8.71 8.48
N PRO A 234 -0.43 10.02 8.50
CA PRO A 234 -1.07 10.95 7.58
C PRO A 234 -0.75 10.61 6.12
N HIS A 235 -1.79 10.60 5.27
CA HIS A 235 -1.68 10.36 3.83
C HIS A 235 -2.72 11.16 3.07
N GLY A 236 -2.38 11.64 1.88
CA GLY A 236 -3.27 12.39 1.02
C GLY A 236 -4.08 11.48 0.09
N ALA A 237 -5.17 12.04 -0.46
CA ALA A 237 -6.04 11.34 -1.39
C ALA A 237 -6.07 11.97 -2.79
N ILE A 238 -5.82 13.27 -2.91
CA ILE A 238 -5.94 14.08 -4.14
C ILE A 238 -4.69 14.93 -4.26
N GLY A 239 -4.17 15.07 -5.47
CA GLY A 239 -2.94 15.81 -5.76
C GLY A 239 -1.90 14.95 -6.45
N LYS A 240 -0.76 15.53 -6.80
CA LYS A 240 0.32 14.84 -7.50
C LYS A 240 1.46 14.48 -6.54
N VAL A 241 1.93 13.27 -6.67
CA VAL A 241 3.18 12.80 -6.10
C VAL A 241 4.17 12.61 -7.24
N PHE A 242 5.25 13.38 -7.21
CA PHE A 242 6.30 13.33 -8.23
C PHE A 242 7.32 12.23 -7.93
N ASP A 243 7.60 12.01 -6.63
CA ASP A 243 8.45 10.91 -6.16
C ASP A 243 7.89 10.34 -4.85
N ASN A 244 7.85 9.02 -4.77
CA ASN A 244 7.30 8.31 -3.62
C ASN A 244 8.22 8.40 -2.41
N LYS A 245 7.74 8.99 -1.32
CA LYS A 245 8.50 9.17 -0.08
C LYS A 245 7.66 8.91 1.17
N ILE A 246 8.36 8.56 2.23
CA ILE A 246 7.83 8.46 3.58
C ILE A 246 8.60 9.44 4.46
N ALA A 247 7.92 10.44 4.99
CA ALA A 247 8.51 11.38 5.94
C ALA A 247 8.22 10.93 7.38
N ILE A 248 9.24 11.05 8.24
CA ILE A 248 9.17 10.64 9.64
C ILE A 248 9.26 11.88 10.53
N GLY A 249 8.31 12.02 11.45
CA GLY A 249 8.32 13.06 12.48
C GLY A 249 8.29 12.45 13.88
N ILE A 250 9.22 12.81 14.74
CA ILE A 250 9.28 12.40 16.14
C ILE A 250 9.12 13.63 17.01
N LEU A 251 8.03 13.67 17.77
CA LEU A 251 7.77 14.75 18.69
C LEU A 251 8.60 14.58 19.98
N LYS A 252 9.12 15.68 20.49
CA LYS A 252 9.86 15.72 21.76
C LYS A 252 8.96 15.26 22.92
N LYS A 253 7.70 15.68 22.90
CA LYS A 253 6.63 15.23 23.81
C LYS A 253 5.41 14.84 23.00
N PRO A 254 4.66 13.82 23.43
CA PRO A 254 3.39 13.51 22.80
C PRO A 254 2.43 14.70 22.81
N ILE A 255 1.60 14.81 21.77
CA ILE A 255 0.50 15.77 21.71
C ILE A 255 -0.82 15.04 21.51
N SER A 256 -1.89 15.60 22.02
CA SER A 256 -3.22 15.09 21.76
C SER A 256 -3.54 15.26 20.27
N TRP A 257 -3.92 14.15 19.61
CA TRP A 257 -4.20 14.17 18.17
C TRP A 257 -5.70 14.29 17.92
N GLU A 258 -6.46 13.25 18.19
CA GLU A 258 -7.93 13.27 18.18
C GLU A 258 -8.49 12.25 19.20
N ILE A 259 -8.03 11.00 19.15
CA ILE A 259 -8.44 9.91 20.02
C ILE A 259 -7.44 9.69 21.14
N SER A 260 -6.14 9.82 20.84
CA SER A 260 -5.04 9.50 21.74
C SER A 260 -3.87 10.48 21.60
N ASP A 261 -2.90 10.35 22.46
CA ASP A 261 -1.63 11.08 22.32
C ASP A 261 -0.74 10.42 21.26
N VAL A 262 -0.14 11.25 20.40
CA VAL A 262 0.76 10.84 19.33
C VAL A 262 2.16 11.39 19.57
N ARG A 263 3.18 10.56 19.31
CA ARG A 263 4.60 10.93 19.36
C ARG A 263 5.35 10.65 18.06
N LEU A 264 4.93 9.61 17.32
CA LEU A 264 5.53 9.22 16.03
C LEU A 264 4.57 9.48 14.88
N ILE A 265 5.02 10.23 13.90
CA ILE A 265 4.28 10.54 12.69
C ILE A 265 5.00 9.89 11.50
N ILE A 266 4.28 9.11 10.70
CA ILE A 266 4.77 8.46 9.49
C ILE A 266 3.93 8.97 8.32
N MET A 267 4.33 10.06 7.69
CA MET A 267 3.57 10.71 6.62
C MET A 267 3.90 10.08 5.27
N LEU A 268 2.87 9.62 4.56
CA LEU A 268 3.01 8.93 3.28
C LEU A 268 2.75 9.89 2.11
N ALA A 269 3.73 10.08 1.25
CA ALA A 269 3.62 10.71 -0.06
C ALA A 269 3.78 9.62 -1.13
N LEU A 270 2.68 8.98 -1.51
CA LEU A 270 2.68 7.81 -2.39
C LEU A 270 1.74 8.04 -3.58
N ASP A 271 2.25 7.83 -4.78
CA ASP A 271 1.48 7.88 -6.02
C ASP A 271 0.65 6.61 -6.15
N LYS A 272 -0.68 6.78 -6.20
CA LYS A 272 -1.64 5.67 -6.27
C LYS A 272 -1.51 4.87 -7.57
N ASP A 273 -1.09 5.52 -8.64
CA ASP A 273 -0.97 4.89 -9.96
C ASP A 273 0.34 4.11 -10.10
N LYS A 274 1.36 4.44 -9.28
CA LYS A 274 2.69 3.82 -9.32
C LYS A 274 2.95 2.83 -8.19
N ILE A 275 2.29 3.00 -7.04
CA ILE A 275 2.39 2.07 -5.91
C ILE A 275 1.10 1.26 -5.80
N LEU A 276 1.17 0.02 -6.25
CA LEU A 276 0.06 -0.92 -6.21
C LEU A 276 -0.13 -1.62 -4.87
N ASP A 277 0.84 -1.52 -3.95
CA ASP A 277 0.83 -2.29 -2.70
C ASP A 277 0.84 -1.40 -1.44
N TYR A 278 -0.18 -0.55 -1.32
CA TYR A 278 -0.43 0.18 -0.06
C TYR A 278 -0.55 -0.76 1.14
N GLU A 279 -1.19 -1.93 0.95
CA GLU A 279 -1.37 -2.92 1.99
C GLU A 279 -0.03 -3.44 2.52
N LEU A 280 0.94 -3.71 1.63
CA LEU A 280 2.28 -4.13 2.04
C LEU A 280 3.00 -3.04 2.83
N ILE A 281 2.92 -1.78 2.38
CA ILE A 281 3.54 -0.65 3.08
C ILE A 281 2.95 -0.51 4.48
N PHE A 282 1.63 -0.44 4.58
CA PHE A 282 0.93 -0.37 5.87
C PHE A 282 1.28 -1.57 6.75
N SER A 283 1.23 -2.80 6.23
CA SER A 283 1.57 -4.02 6.98
C SER A 283 3.00 -3.99 7.51
N LYS A 284 3.98 -3.57 6.68
CA LYS A 284 5.38 -3.43 7.10
C LYS A 284 5.53 -2.38 8.21
N ILE A 285 4.85 -1.24 8.10
CA ILE A 285 4.86 -0.18 9.12
C ILE A 285 4.23 -0.69 10.42
N TYR A 286 3.01 -1.22 10.35
CA TYR A 286 2.27 -1.69 11.54
C TYR A 286 3.05 -2.73 12.34
N LYS A 287 3.72 -3.67 11.69
CA LYS A 287 4.58 -4.68 12.36
C LYS A 287 5.73 -4.06 13.17
N ARG A 288 6.15 -2.85 12.84
CA ARG A 288 7.24 -2.14 13.54
C ARG A 288 6.76 -1.27 14.69
N VAL A 289 5.48 -0.87 14.65
CA VAL A 289 4.86 0.03 15.64
C VAL A 289 3.67 -0.63 16.38
N ASP A 290 3.65 -1.95 16.47
CA ASP A 290 2.57 -2.77 17.01
C ASP A 290 2.40 -2.67 18.54
N SER A 291 3.30 -1.97 19.24
CA SER A 291 3.21 -1.74 20.68
C SER A 291 3.83 -0.41 21.10
N ILE A 292 3.29 0.17 22.18
CA ILE A 292 3.79 1.41 22.76
C ILE A 292 5.27 1.29 23.13
N ALA A 293 5.72 0.14 23.64
CA ALA A 293 7.11 -0.08 24.02
C ALA A 293 8.07 0.04 22.82
N LYS A 294 7.69 -0.53 21.65
CA LYS A 294 8.47 -0.38 20.41
C LYS A 294 8.51 1.08 19.95
N VAL A 295 7.39 1.78 20.00
CA VAL A 295 7.31 3.19 19.58
C VAL A 295 8.16 4.09 20.47
N ILE A 296 8.11 3.89 21.80
CA ILE A 296 8.97 4.62 22.73
C ILE A 296 10.45 4.36 22.41
N SER A 297 10.83 3.09 22.21
CA SER A 297 12.21 2.74 21.84
C SER A 297 12.66 3.42 20.53
N ILE A 298 11.77 3.49 19.52
CA ILE A 298 12.03 4.20 18.27
C ILE A 298 12.25 5.70 18.55
N CYS A 299 11.38 6.32 19.34
CA CYS A 299 11.43 7.75 19.61
C CYS A 299 12.62 8.18 20.49
N GLU A 300 13.11 7.32 21.37
CA GLU A 300 14.23 7.64 22.27
C GLU A 300 15.61 7.37 21.67
N ASN A 301 15.71 6.44 20.74
CA ASN A 301 16.97 6.03 20.10
C ASN A 301 17.03 6.41 18.62
N SER A 302 16.39 7.51 18.25
CA SER A 302 16.13 7.87 16.86
C SER A 302 17.37 8.42 16.15
N SER A 303 17.96 7.60 15.27
CA SER A 303 18.72 8.07 14.12
C SER A 303 18.09 7.52 12.85
N PHE A 304 18.31 8.21 11.74
CA PHE A 304 17.80 7.78 10.43
C PHE A 304 18.19 6.33 10.10
N GLU A 305 19.46 5.99 10.27
CA GLU A 305 19.99 4.66 9.98
C GLU A 305 19.34 3.59 10.86
N LYS A 306 19.17 3.86 12.16
CA LYS A 306 18.49 2.93 13.08
C LYS A 306 17.03 2.74 12.69
N PHE A 307 16.35 3.82 12.33
CA PHE A 307 14.94 3.74 11.89
C PHE A 307 14.79 2.91 10.62
N VAL A 308 15.59 3.18 9.58
CA VAL A 308 15.56 2.43 8.31
C VAL A 308 15.89 0.95 8.52
N ASN A 309 16.82 0.64 9.43
CA ASN A 309 17.20 -0.74 9.76
C ASN A 309 16.08 -1.55 10.43
N LEU A 310 15.02 -0.92 10.96
CA LEU A 310 13.84 -1.64 11.43
C LEU A 310 13.13 -2.40 10.30
N PHE A 311 13.33 -1.98 9.06
CA PHE A 311 12.68 -2.56 7.88
C PHE A 311 13.55 -3.59 7.13
N ASN A 312 14.60 -4.07 7.80
CA ASN A 312 15.38 -5.23 7.34
C ASN A 312 14.62 -6.55 7.45
#